data_76e3af70d5c1adaf0dd4a4ebe67c6a13
#
_entry.id   76e3af70d5c1adaf0dd4a4ebe67c6a13
#
_cell.length_a   1.000
_cell.length_b   1.000
_cell.length_c   1.000
_cell.angle_alpha   90.00
_cell.angle_beta   90.00
_cell.angle_gamma   90.00
#
_symmetry.space_group_name_H-M   'P 1'
#
loop_
_entity.id
_entity.type
_entity.pdbx_description
1 polymer ?
#
loop_
_entity_poly.entity_id
_entity_poly.type
_entity_poly.pdbx_seq_one_letter_code
_entity_poly.pdbx_strand_id
1 'polypeptide(L)'
;MAQFVYGKNVVKQMLMDNSKIKQIYMSVDDRDVEQLARKQRVQLKRVDKKTLTQMTKTDRHQGVVAEVDPYRLYSVDEIVQSVSEDGKGLIIMLDELEDPHNLGAILRTADAIGATGVIFKKTNAVGLTPTVAKVSAGAIDTVKCASVTNLSRTLEDLQKKGWWAVGTDMDGQDYRSVKYDFNTVLIIGNEGKGISRLLREKCDFVVSLPMRGKIES
;
A
#
# COMPACT_ATOMS: atom_id res chain seq x y z
N MET A 1 15.78 4.33 -6.45
CA MET A 1 15.91 5.73 -5.97
C MET A 1 15.72 5.72 -4.47
N ALA A 2 16.41 6.58 -3.72
CA ALA A 2 16.21 6.67 -2.28
C ALA A 2 14.77 7.10 -1.95
N GLN A 3 14.18 6.53 -0.91
CA GLN A 3 12.89 6.94 -0.38
C GLN A 3 13.12 7.80 0.87
N PHE A 4 12.43 8.93 0.96
CA PHE A 4 12.54 9.86 2.09
C PHE A 4 11.23 9.87 2.88
N VAL A 5 11.36 9.65 4.19
CA VAL A 5 10.27 9.79 5.17
C VAL A 5 10.57 10.98 6.04
N TYR A 6 9.59 11.81 6.35
CA TYR A 6 9.83 13.08 7.01
C TYR A 6 8.84 13.40 8.12
N GLY A 7 9.25 14.31 8.99
CA GLY A 7 8.52 14.74 10.17
C GLY A 7 9.09 14.18 11.46
N LYS A 8 9.22 15.03 12.49
CA LYS A 8 9.85 14.68 13.77
C LYS A 8 9.23 13.42 14.40
N ASN A 9 7.93 13.42 14.57
CA ASN A 9 7.23 12.31 15.23
C ASN A 9 7.30 11.03 14.45
N VAL A 10 7.24 11.11 13.10
CA VAL A 10 7.35 9.96 12.22
C VAL A 10 8.72 9.32 12.34
N VAL A 11 9.78 10.13 12.24
CA VAL A 11 11.17 9.62 12.33
C VAL A 11 11.48 9.11 13.75
N LYS A 12 10.99 9.77 14.82
CA LYS A 12 11.09 9.25 16.18
C LYS A 12 10.43 7.88 16.31
N GLN A 13 9.21 7.75 15.80
CA GLN A 13 8.47 6.48 15.84
C GLN A 13 9.22 5.38 15.08
N MET A 14 9.75 5.67 13.89
CA MET A 14 10.56 4.73 13.12
C MET A 14 11.79 4.25 13.90
N LEU A 15 12.47 5.17 14.61
CA LEU A 15 13.60 4.83 15.47
C LEU A 15 13.14 3.95 16.66
N MET A 16 12.02 4.25 17.30
CA MET A 16 11.48 3.42 18.38
C MET A 16 11.11 2.01 17.91
N ASP A 17 10.62 1.89 16.68
CA ASP A 17 10.19 0.62 16.07
C ASP A 17 11.35 -0.18 15.45
N ASN A 18 12.60 0.26 15.58
CA ASN A 18 13.77 -0.35 14.94
C ASN A 18 13.65 -0.48 13.40
N SER A 19 12.95 0.47 12.77
CA SER A 19 12.84 0.50 11.30
C SER A 19 14.21 0.65 10.65
N LYS A 20 14.41 0.04 9.48
CA LYS A 20 15.67 0.13 8.72
C LYS A 20 15.84 1.54 8.14
N ILE A 21 16.58 2.38 8.83
CA ILE A 21 16.93 3.74 8.40
C ILE A 21 18.38 3.74 7.94
N LYS A 22 18.65 4.23 6.73
CA LYS A 22 20.02 4.40 6.20
C LYS A 22 20.73 5.58 6.83
N GLN A 23 20.05 6.73 6.79
CA GLN A 23 20.61 8.00 7.26
C GLN A 23 19.48 8.94 7.68
N ILE A 24 19.74 9.80 8.65
CA ILE A 24 18.83 10.87 9.05
C ILE A 24 19.47 12.21 8.72
N TYR A 25 18.69 13.08 8.08
CA TYR A 25 19.06 14.46 7.76
C TYR A 25 18.26 15.42 8.65
N MET A 26 18.96 16.37 9.26
CA MET A 26 18.36 17.31 10.22
C MET A 26 18.81 18.76 9.93
N SER A 27 17.84 19.68 9.96
CA SER A 27 18.08 21.14 9.92
C SER A 27 17.77 21.82 11.26
N VAL A 28 17.33 21.06 12.25
CA VAL A 28 16.99 21.55 13.60
C VAL A 28 17.63 20.64 14.65
N ASP A 29 17.79 21.14 15.86
CA ASP A 29 18.21 20.33 17.00
C ASP A 29 17.00 19.60 17.59
N ASP A 30 17.11 18.29 17.77
CA ASP A 30 16.11 17.46 18.44
C ASP A 30 16.86 16.36 19.21
N ARG A 31 17.00 16.57 20.52
CA ARG A 31 17.74 15.68 21.41
C ARG A 31 17.20 14.24 21.41
N ASP A 32 15.89 14.07 21.29
CA ASP A 32 15.28 12.73 21.31
C ASP A 32 15.65 11.96 20.04
N VAL A 33 15.55 12.61 18.86
CA VAL A 33 15.96 11.99 17.58
C VAL A 33 17.44 11.64 17.63
N GLU A 34 18.28 12.52 18.15
CA GLU A 34 19.74 12.27 18.26
C GLU A 34 20.06 11.11 19.18
N GLN A 35 19.42 11.01 20.35
CA GLN A 35 19.63 9.91 21.28
C GLN A 35 19.17 8.57 20.70
N LEU A 36 17.97 8.55 20.09
CA LEU A 36 17.41 7.36 19.46
C LEU A 36 18.29 6.89 18.29
N ALA A 37 18.74 7.83 17.44
CA ALA A 37 19.64 7.52 16.32
C ALA A 37 20.98 6.93 16.78
N ARG A 38 21.57 7.50 17.84
CA ARG A 38 22.80 6.94 18.46
C ARG A 38 22.58 5.53 19.00
N LYS A 39 21.46 5.30 19.69
CA LYS A 39 21.11 3.97 20.22
C LYS A 39 21.02 2.92 19.13
N GLN A 40 20.49 3.30 17.96
CA GLN A 40 20.33 2.42 16.80
C GLN A 40 21.51 2.44 15.82
N ARG A 41 22.57 3.22 16.12
CA ARG A 41 23.76 3.39 15.25
C ARG A 41 23.41 3.95 13.86
N VAL A 42 22.34 4.74 13.76
CA VAL A 42 21.95 5.43 12.53
C VAL A 42 22.75 6.72 12.40
N GLN A 43 23.33 6.96 11.22
CA GLN A 43 24.10 8.18 10.96
C GLN A 43 23.20 9.41 10.87
N LEU A 44 23.60 10.50 11.51
CA LEU A 44 22.97 11.82 11.43
C LEU A 44 23.82 12.76 10.57
N LYS A 45 23.16 13.45 9.63
CA LYS A 45 23.79 14.48 8.81
C LYS A 45 23.04 15.80 8.99
N ARG A 46 23.80 16.85 9.33
CA ARG A 46 23.26 18.22 9.40
C ARG A 46 23.21 18.81 7.99
N VAL A 47 22.06 19.36 7.63
CA VAL A 47 21.82 20.03 6.34
C VAL A 47 20.92 21.24 6.56
N ASP A 48 20.86 22.14 5.60
CA ASP A 48 19.94 23.28 5.64
C ASP A 48 18.48 22.87 5.31
N LYS A 49 17.54 23.73 5.67
CA LYS A 49 16.10 23.50 5.42
C LYS A 49 15.78 23.35 3.93
N LYS A 50 16.49 24.11 3.06
CA LYS A 50 16.28 24.09 1.60
C LYS A 50 16.63 22.72 1.03
N THR A 51 17.72 22.12 1.49
CA THR A 51 18.11 20.75 1.12
C THR A 51 17.03 19.74 1.51
N LEU A 52 16.48 19.82 2.72
CA LEU A 52 15.38 18.94 3.14
C LEU A 52 14.13 19.10 2.26
N THR A 53 13.76 20.34 1.92
CA THR A 53 12.64 20.63 1.01
C THR A 53 12.87 20.04 -0.38
N GLN A 54 14.10 20.11 -0.90
CA GLN A 54 14.45 19.49 -2.19
C GLN A 54 14.33 17.94 -2.14
N MET A 55 14.78 17.31 -1.05
CA MET A 55 14.70 15.86 -0.86
C MET A 55 13.27 15.36 -0.75
N THR A 56 12.41 16.08 0.00
CA THR A 56 11.04 15.66 0.30
C THR A 56 9.98 16.24 -0.64
N LYS A 57 10.36 17.23 -1.45
CA LYS A 57 9.46 18.03 -2.31
C LYS A 57 8.32 18.73 -1.54
N THR A 58 8.52 18.97 -0.25
CA THR A 58 7.55 19.63 0.62
C THR A 58 8.25 20.34 1.77
N ASP A 59 7.63 21.39 2.30
CA ASP A 59 8.12 22.12 3.49
C ASP A 59 7.64 21.52 4.81
N ARG A 60 6.79 20.49 4.77
CA ARG A 60 6.16 19.87 5.95
C ARG A 60 7.10 18.93 6.72
N HIS A 61 8.39 18.88 6.37
CA HIS A 61 9.37 17.95 6.97
C HIS A 61 9.77 18.25 8.41
N GLN A 62 9.35 19.40 8.98
CA GLN A 62 9.64 19.77 10.38
C GLN A 62 11.14 19.74 10.75
N GLY A 63 12.01 19.86 9.75
CA GLY A 63 13.45 19.85 9.94
C GLY A 63 14.08 18.46 10.15
N VAL A 64 13.34 17.37 9.98
CA VAL A 64 13.84 16.00 10.15
C VAL A 64 13.36 15.10 9.00
N VAL A 65 14.32 14.42 8.37
CA VAL A 65 14.10 13.51 7.23
C VAL A 65 14.92 12.25 7.43
N ALA A 66 14.32 11.08 7.25
CA ALA A 66 15.00 9.79 7.22
C ALA A 66 15.06 9.26 5.79
N GLU A 67 16.24 8.81 5.39
CA GLU A 67 16.44 8.03 4.16
C GLU A 67 16.27 6.55 4.48
N VAL A 68 15.42 5.87 3.71
CA VAL A 68 15.15 4.44 3.86
C VAL A 68 15.34 3.72 2.53
N ASP A 69 15.52 2.41 2.60
CA ASP A 69 15.43 1.59 1.41
C ASP A 69 13.99 1.58 0.90
N PRO A 70 13.77 1.77 -0.39
CA PRO A 70 12.44 1.65 -0.95
C PRO A 70 11.97 0.19 -0.83
N TYR A 71 10.71 0.00 -0.46
CA TYR A 71 10.09 -1.31 -0.54
C TYR A 71 10.04 -1.76 -1.99
N ARG A 72 10.23 -3.05 -2.20
CA ARG A 72 10.20 -3.60 -3.55
C ARG A 72 8.80 -3.48 -4.14
N LEU A 73 8.72 -2.91 -5.32
CA LEU A 73 7.54 -2.96 -6.17
C LEU A 73 7.80 -3.94 -7.32
N TYR A 74 6.78 -4.72 -7.63
CA TYR A 74 6.77 -5.67 -8.72
C TYR A 74 6.00 -5.09 -9.91
N SER A 75 6.24 -5.58 -11.10
CA SER A 75 5.36 -5.34 -12.23
C SER A 75 4.09 -6.20 -12.10
N VAL A 76 3.03 -5.81 -12.77
CA VAL A 76 1.79 -6.60 -12.82
C VAL A 76 2.05 -7.96 -13.46
N ASP A 77 2.95 -8.04 -14.45
CA ASP A 77 3.32 -9.28 -15.10
C ASP A 77 4.05 -10.25 -14.15
N GLU A 78 4.96 -9.75 -13.29
CA GLU A 78 5.61 -10.58 -12.26
C GLU A 78 4.58 -11.14 -11.25
N ILE A 79 3.52 -10.39 -10.93
CA ILE A 79 2.43 -10.88 -10.08
C ILE A 79 1.65 -11.98 -10.81
N VAL A 80 1.23 -11.74 -12.04
CA VAL A 80 0.46 -12.71 -12.85
C VAL A 80 1.23 -14.01 -13.04
N GLN A 81 2.52 -13.92 -13.36
CA GLN A 81 3.39 -15.10 -13.58
C GLN A 81 3.65 -15.92 -12.30
N SER A 82 3.33 -15.39 -11.12
CA SER A 82 3.52 -16.12 -9.87
C SER A 82 2.34 -17.01 -9.47
N VAL A 83 1.28 -17.06 -10.27
CA VAL A 83 0.19 -18.03 -10.08
C VAL A 83 0.71 -19.42 -10.45
N SER A 84 0.49 -20.40 -9.58
CA SER A 84 0.86 -21.80 -9.87
C SER A 84 0.00 -22.36 -11.00
N GLU A 85 0.55 -23.29 -11.80
CA GLU A 85 -0.16 -23.89 -12.96
C GLU A 85 -1.49 -24.52 -12.56
N ASP A 86 -1.54 -25.15 -11.39
CA ASP A 86 -2.75 -25.82 -10.86
C ASP A 86 -3.59 -24.92 -9.94
N GLY A 87 -3.13 -23.67 -9.70
CA GLY A 87 -3.75 -22.74 -8.78
C GLY A 87 -4.60 -21.67 -9.46
N LYS A 88 -5.42 -21.01 -8.65
CA LYS A 88 -6.16 -19.81 -9.07
C LYS A 88 -5.58 -18.60 -8.38
N GLY A 89 -5.30 -17.57 -9.16
CA GLY A 89 -4.77 -16.31 -8.65
C GLY A 89 -5.84 -15.46 -8.00
N LEU A 90 -5.46 -14.77 -6.91
CA LEU A 90 -6.23 -13.69 -6.32
C LEU A 90 -5.39 -12.43 -6.27
N ILE A 91 -5.73 -11.44 -7.07
CA ILE A 91 -5.15 -10.10 -7.02
C ILE A 91 -6.13 -9.18 -6.29
N ILE A 92 -5.64 -8.42 -5.32
CA ILE A 92 -6.42 -7.37 -4.65
C ILE A 92 -6.05 -6.04 -5.31
N MET A 93 -7.02 -5.36 -5.90
CA MET A 93 -6.85 -4.04 -6.52
C MET A 93 -7.50 -2.98 -5.64
N LEU A 94 -6.73 -1.95 -5.25
CA LEU A 94 -7.15 -0.92 -4.31
C LEU A 94 -7.40 0.39 -5.04
N ASP A 95 -8.65 0.88 -4.98
CA ASP A 95 -9.08 2.12 -5.60
C ASP A 95 -9.16 3.24 -4.55
N GLU A 96 -8.29 4.25 -4.71
CA GLU A 96 -8.24 5.46 -3.88
C GLU A 96 -8.07 5.22 -2.36
N LEU A 97 -7.33 4.19 -1.96
CA LEU A 97 -6.98 3.95 -0.57
C LEU A 97 -5.90 4.94 -0.12
N GLU A 98 -6.19 5.75 0.90
CA GLU A 98 -5.29 6.81 1.37
C GLU A 98 -4.66 6.52 2.75
N ASP A 99 -5.32 5.71 3.60
CA ASP A 99 -4.83 5.41 4.94
C ASP A 99 -3.79 4.29 4.93
N PRO A 100 -2.55 4.56 5.44
CA PRO A 100 -1.52 3.53 5.57
C PRO A 100 -1.90 2.40 6.54
N HIS A 101 -2.77 2.64 7.52
CA HIS A 101 -3.24 1.59 8.42
C HIS A 101 -4.12 0.58 7.69
N ASN A 102 -5.00 1.04 6.81
CA ASN A 102 -5.86 0.17 6.01
C ASN A 102 -5.03 -0.63 5.00
N LEU A 103 -4.06 0.00 4.32
CA LEU A 103 -3.15 -0.75 3.45
C LEU A 103 -2.38 -1.83 4.23
N GLY A 104 -1.86 -1.51 5.40
CA GLY A 104 -1.16 -2.47 6.25
C GLY A 104 -2.05 -3.65 6.67
N ALA A 105 -3.31 -3.38 7.05
CA ALA A 105 -4.29 -4.41 7.40
C ALA A 105 -4.65 -5.30 6.19
N ILE A 106 -4.82 -4.71 5.01
CA ILE A 106 -5.08 -5.42 3.76
C ILE A 106 -3.90 -6.33 3.41
N LEU A 107 -2.65 -5.85 3.53
CA LEU A 107 -1.47 -6.67 3.27
C LEU A 107 -1.40 -7.88 4.21
N ARG A 108 -1.69 -7.71 5.50
CA ARG A 108 -1.77 -8.84 6.46
C ARG A 108 -2.82 -9.87 6.04
N THR A 109 -3.99 -9.41 5.63
CA THR A 109 -5.05 -10.29 5.16
C THR A 109 -4.65 -10.98 3.86
N ALA A 110 -4.05 -10.23 2.91
CA ALA A 110 -3.56 -10.76 1.65
C ALA A 110 -2.53 -11.87 1.85
N ASP A 111 -1.59 -11.68 2.78
CA ASP A 111 -0.61 -12.70 3.15
C ASP A 111 -1.29 -13.95 3.75
N ALA A 112 -2.19 -13.74 4.71
CA ALA A 112 -2.88 -14.83 5.41
C ALA A 112 -3.74 -15.71 4.48
N ILE A 113 -4.32 -15.15 3.42
CA ILE A 113 -5.14 -15.89 2.45
C ILE A 113 -4.35 -16.32 1.22
N GLY A 114 -3.06 -16.07 1.15
CA GLY A 114 -2.21 -16.41 0.01
C GLY A 114 -2.57 -15.66 -1.27
N ALA A 115 -2.95 -14.37 -1.16
CA ALA A 115 -3.21 -13.56 -2.35
C ALA A 115 -1.96 -13.47 -3.24
N THR A 116 -2.16 -13.55 -4.55
CA THR A 116 -1.07 -13.50 -5.55
C THR A 116 -0.35 -12.15 -5.53
N GLY A 117 -1.07 -11.08 -5.23
CA GLY A 117 -0.50 -9.74 -5.08
C GLY A 117 -1.53 -8.66 -4.84
N VAL A 118 -1.02 -7.46 -4.58
CA VAL A 118 -1.83 -6.25 -4.35
C VAL A 118 -1.44 -5.18 -5.36
N ILE A 119 -2.41 -4.57 -6.01
CA ILE A 119 -2.22 -3.50 -7.00
C ILE A 119 -2.89 -2.22 -6.48
N PHE A 120 -2.17 -1.12 -6.51
CA PHE A 120 -2.70 0.20 -6.12
C PHE A 120 -2.22 1.31 -7.06
N LYS A 121 -2.86 2.46 -6.98
CA LYS A 121 -2.53 3.62 -7.82
C LYS A 121 -1.25 4.31 -7.35
N LYS A 122 -0.43 4.78 -8.28
CA LYS A 122 0.84 5.47 -8.00
C LYS A 122 0.66 6.85 -7.38
N THR A 123 -0.42 7.53 -7.72
CA THR A 123 -0.74 8.90 -7.27
C THR A 123 -2.10 8.92 -6.60
N ASN A 124 -2.30 9.82 -5.64
CA ASN A 124 -3.54 9.94 -4.85
C ASN A 124 -3.92 8.62 -4.16
N ALA A 125 -2.91 7.88 -3.70
CA ALA A 125 -3.08 6.67 -2.92
C ALA A 125 -1.88 6.50 -1.99
N VAL A 126 -2.07 5.76 -0.91
CA VAL A 126 -0.98 5.39 -0.01
C VAL A 126 -0.04 4.41 -0.72
N GLY A 127 1.27 4.69 -0.64
CA GLY A 127 2.31 3.77 -1.10
C GLY A 127 2.89 2.94 0.04
N LEU A 128 3.86 2.08 -0.29
CA LEU A 128 4.58 1.30 0.70
C LEU A 128 5.46 2.24 1.55
N THR A 129 5.11 2.38 2.82
CA THR A 129 5.77 3.28 3.78
C THR A 129 6.17 2.50 5.03
N PRO A 130 7.05 3.04 5.89
CA PRO A 130 7.36 2.42 7.18
C PRO A 130 6.14 2.23 8.09
N THR A 131 5.15 3.10 8.01
CA THR A 131 3.87 2.93 8.74
C THR A 131 3.13 1.69 8.23
N VAL A 132 3.05 1.52 6.89
CA VAL A 132 2.47 0.31 6.28
C VAL A 132 3.24 -0.94 6.71
N ALA A 133 4.59 -0.88 6.71
CA ALA A 133 5.42 -1.99 7.14
C ALA A 133 5.15 -2.40 8.59
N LYS A 134 5.03 -1.43 9.50
CA LYS A 134 4.69 -1.68 10.90
C LYS A 134 3.32 -2.34 11.05
N VAL A 135 2.30 -1.78 10.41
CA VAL A 135 0.91 -2.28 10.52
C VAL A 135 0.76 -3.63 9.85
N SER A 136 1.46 -3.88 8.75
CA SER A 136 1.42 -5.14 8.02
C SER A 136 2.12 -6.30 8.74
N ALA A 137 2.85 -6.03 9.85
CA ALA A 137 3.56 -7.04 10.65
C ALA A 137 4.48 -7.97 9.81
N GLY A 138 5.13 -7.41 8.78
CA GLY A 138 6.03 -8.14 7.88
C GLY A 138 5.42 -8.57 6.55
N ALA A 139 4.09 -8.52 6.39
CA ALA A 139 3.44 -8.90 5.13
C ALA A 139 3.84 -8.02 3.93
N ILE A 140 4.38 -6.82 4.18
CA ILE A 140 4.93 -5.94 3.14
C ILE A 140 6.13 -6.57 2.40
N ASP A 141 6.85 -7.48 3.04
CA ASP A 141 8.02 -8.15 2.47
C ASP A 141 7.66 -9.45 1.74
N THR A 142 6.49 -10.04 2.02
CA THR A 142 6.01 -11.31 1.47
C THR A 142 5.02 -11.13 0.34
N VAL A 143 4.08 -10.18 0.48
CA VAL A 143 3.06 -9.89 -0.54
C VAL A 143 3.65 -9.07 -1.68
N LYS A 144 3.50 -9.56 -2.91
CA LYS A 144 3.92 -8.82 -4.10
C LYS A 144 3.02 -7.62 -4.33
N CYS A 145 3.58 -6.42 -4.30
CA CYS A 145 2.86 -5.17 -4.51
C CYS A 145 3.24 -4.52 -5.83
N ALA A 146 2.27 -4.07 -6.61
CA ALA A 146 2.48 -3.29 -7.83
C ALA A 146 1.82 -1.92 -7.72
N SER A 147 2.52 -0.90 -8.22
CA SER A 147 2.00 0.47 -8.31
C SER A 147 1.80 0.85 -9.76
N VAL A 148 0.57 1.20 -10.15
CA VAL A 148 0.19 1.50 -11.52
C VAL A 148 -0.35 2.92 -11.70
N THR A 149 -0.23 3.45 -12.90
CA THR A 149 -0.73 4.82 -13.19
C THR A 149 -2.23 4.85 -13.41
N ASN A 150 -2.80 3.78 -13.99
CA ASN A 150 -4.21 3.71 -14.35
C ASN A 150 -4.79 2.33 -14.05
N LEU A 151 -5.62 2.25 -13.01
CA LEU A 151 -6.24 0.99 -12.56
C LEU A 151 -7.19 0.41 -13.60
N SER A 152 -8.03 1.25 -14.24
CA SER A 152 -8.99 0.79 -15.25
C SER A 152 -8.31 0.13 -16.45
N ARG A 153 -7.22 0.72 -16.95
CA ARG A 153 -6.43 0.12 -18.03
C ARG A 153 -5.75 -1.18 -17.58
N THR A 154 -5.19 -1.17 -16.37
CA THR A 154 -4.56 -2.38 -15.81
C THR A 154 -5.58 -3.51 -15.65
N LEU A 155 -6.81 -3.20 -15.24
CA LEU A 155 -7.90 -4.17 -15.14
C LEU A 155 -8.24 -4.76 -16.50
N GLU A 156 -8.42 -3.94 -17.54
CA GLU A 156 -8.66 -4.41 -18.93
C GLU A 156 -7.54 -5.35 -19.43
N ASP A 157 -6.30 -5.00 -19.12
CA ASP A 157 -5.16 -5.83 -19.53
C ASP A 157 -5.11 -7.17 -18.75
N LEU A 158 -5.55 -7.20 -17.50
CA LEU A 158 -5.73 -8.43 -16.73
C LEU A 158 -6.91 -9.28 -17.27
N GLN A 159 -8.04 -8.65 -17.60
CA GLN A 159 -9.19 -9.35 -18.19
C GLN A 159 -8.84 -10.02 -19.53
N LYS A 160 -8.04 -9.36 -20.38
CA LYS A 160 -7.51 -9.97 -21.62
C LYS A 160 -6.62 -11.20 -21.35
N LYS A 161 -6.05 -11.32 -20.14
CA LYS A 161 -5.25 -12.48 -19.68
C LYS A 161 -6.10 -13.52 -18.95
N GLY A 162 -7.43 -13.42 -18.98
CA GLY A 162 -8.35 -14.39 -18.39
C GLY A 162 -8.63 -14.19 -16.89
N TRP A 163 -8.35 -13.00 -16.34
CA TRP A 163 -8.74 -12.62 -15.01
C TRP A 163 -10.15 -12.03 -14.98
N TRP A 164 -10.92 -12.36 -13.96
CA TRP A 164 -12.26 -11.84 -13.77
C TRP A 164 -12.28 -10.75 -12.71
N ALA A 165 -12.95 -9.66 -13.01
CA ALA A 165 -13.06 -8.50 -12.15
C ALA A 165 -14.26 -8.62 -11.22
N VAL A 166 -14.01 -8.64 -9.91
CA VAL A 166 -15.02 -8.68 -8.85
C VAL A 166 -14.92 -7.41 -8.03
N GLY A 167 -15.84 -6.49 -8.22
CA GLY A 167 -15.94 -5.25 -7.45
C GLY A 167 -16.73 -5.43 -6.17
N THR A 168 -16.34 -4.75 -5.09
CA THR A 168 -17.08 -4.73 -3.83
C THR A 168 -17.91 -3.46 -3.73
N ASP A 169 -19.22 -3.60 -3.51
CA ASP A 169 -20.14 -2.49 -3.33
C ASP A 169 -21.34 -2.92 -2.48
N MET A 170 -21.99 -1.99 -1.78
CA MET A 170 -23.12 -2.29 -0.89
C MET A 170 -24.36 -2.81 -1.63
N ASP A 171 -24.58 -2.36 -2.87
CA ASP A 171 -25.69 -2.80 -3.75
C ASP A 171 -25.32 -4.00 -4.64
N GLY A 172 -24.17 -4.64 -4.39
CA GLY A 172 -23.77 -5.85 -5.09
C GLY A 172 -24.61 -7.06 -4.70
N GLN A 173 -24.55 -8.11 -5.52
CA GLN A 173 -25.10 -9.40 -5.13
C GLN A 173 -24.31 -10.02 -3.95
N ASP A 174 -24.93 -10.91 -3.19
CA ASP A 174 -24.24 -11.62 -2.11
C ASP A 174 -22.98 -12.30 -2.64
N TYR A 175 -21.82 -12.04 -2.04
CA TYR A 175 -20.52 -12.59 -2.50
C TYR A 175 -20.54 -14.12 -2.59
N ARG A 176 -21.37 -14.81 -1.80
CA ARG A 176 -21.51 -16.26 -1.78
C ARG A 176 -22.25 -16.82 -3.01
N SER A 177 -22.93 -15.95 -3.76
CA SER A 177 -23.65 -16.36 -4.98
C SER A 177 -22.71 -16.55 -6.19
N VAL A 178 -21.49 -16.06 -6.11
CA VAL A 178 -20.48 -16.21 -7.17
C VAL A 178 -19.64 -17.45 -6.91
N LYS A 179 -19.48 -18.27 -7.93
CA LYS A 179 -18.57 -19.42 -7.89
C LYS A 179 -17.19 -18.97 -8.38
N TYR A 180 -16.26 -18.79 -7.46
CA TYR A 180 -14.89 -18.33 -7.74
C TYR A 180 -14.00 -19.46 -8.26
N ASP A 181 -14.28 -19.97 -9.46
CA ASP A 181 -13.47 -21.02 -10.10
C ASP A 181 -12.55 -20.48 -11.20
N PHE A 182 -12.20 -19.21 -11.14
CA PHE A 182 -11.36 -18.44 -12.07
C PHE A 182 -10.31 -17.59 -11.34
N ASN A 183 -9.33 -17.06 -12.09
CA ASN A 183 -8.41 -16.04 -11.58
C ASN A 183 -9.18 -14.75 -11.28
N THR A 184 -9.08 -14.25 -10.07
CA THR A 184 -9.90 -13.15 -9.56
C THR A 184 -9.09 -11.89 -9.33
N VAL A 185 -9.57 -10.75 -9.82
CA VAL A 185 -9.17 -9.41 -9.39
C VAL A 185 -10.26 -8.88 -8.47
N LEU A 186 -10.04 -8.91 -7.17
CA LEU A 186 -10.95 -8.36 -6.17
C LEU A 186 -10.67 -6.86 -6.03
N ILE A 187 -11.64 -6.02 -6.36
CA ILE A 187 -11.51 -4.57 -6.31
C ILE A 187 -12.16 -4.05 -5.04
N ILE A 188 -11.35 -3.39 -4.22
CA ILE A 188 -11.76 -2.76 -2.96
C ILE A 188 -11.66 -1.25 -3.16
N GLY A 189 -12.76 -0.56 -2.90
CA GLY A 189 -12.87 0.89 -3.03
C GLY A 189 -12.47 1.65 -1.76
N ASN A 190 -12.60 2.96 -1.83
CA ASN A 190 -12.47 3.88 -0.70
C ASN A 190 -13.62 3.69 0.30
N GLU A 191 -13.34 3.87 1.60
CA GLU A 191 -14.32 3.66 2.67
C GLU A 191 -15.58 4.52 2.55
N GLY A 192 -15.44 5.74 2.02
CA GLY A 192 -16.57 6.68 1.91
C GLY A 192 -17.24 6.70 0.53
N LYS A 193 -16.48 6.37 -0.54
CA LYS A 193 -16.95 6.52 -1.93
C LYS A 193 -17.16 5.19 -2.65
N GLY A 194 -16.71 4.07 -2.05
CA GLY A 194 -16.70 2.78 -2.73
C GLY A 194 -15.71 2.73 -3.90
N ILE A 195 -15.98 1.87 -4.86
CA ILE A 195 -15.20 1.77 -6.10
C ILE A 195 -15.61 2.85 -7.09
N SER A 196 -14.66 3.43 -7.82
CA SER A 196 -14.93 4.44 -8.83
C SER A 196 -15.82 3.89 -9.94
N ARG A 197 -16.67 4.77 -10.51
CA ARG A 197 -17.62 4.40 -11.57
C ARG A 197 -16.94 3.68 -12.73
N LEU A 198 -15.77 4.16 -13.17
CA LEU A 198 -15.05 3.56 -14.29
C LEU A 198 -14.57 2.14 -14.02
N LEU A 199 -14.16 1.82 -12.79
CA LEU A 199 -13.82 0.45 -12.40
C LEU A 199 -15.07 -0.41 -12.23
N ARG A 200 -16.13 0.12 -11.62
CA ARG A 200 -17.39 -0.59 -11.44
C ARG A 200 -18.01 -1.04 -12.79
N GLU A 201 -18.02 -0.15 -13.79
CA GLU A 201 -18.51 -0.46 -15.13
C GLU A 201 -17.75 -1.57 -15.85
N LYS A 202 -16.50 -1.85 -15.41
CA LYS A 202 -15.64 -2.90 -15.98
C LYS A 202 -15.64 -4.20 -15.16
N CYS A 203 -16.33 -4.23 -14.02
CA CYS A 203 -16.46 -5.45 -13.22
C CYS A 203 -17.34 -6.48 -13.92
N ASP A 204 -16.89 -7.73 -13.93
CA ASP A 204 -17.69 -8.87 -14.38
C ASP A 204 -18.78 -9.21 -13.35
N PHE A 205 -18.45 -9.00 -12.07
CA PHE A 205 -19.36 -9.14 -10.94
C PHE A 205 -19.21 -7.95 -10.00
N VAL A 206 -20.32 -7.52 -9.41
CA VAL A 206 -20.33 -6.61 -8.25
C VAL A 206 -20.97 -7.34 -7.09
N VAL A 207 -20.21 -7.49 -6.00
CA VAL A 207 -20.61 -8.27 -4.84
C VAL A 207 -20.66 -7.44 -3.57
N SER A 208 -21.51 -7.84 -2.64
CA SER A 208 -21.62 -7.26 -1.32
C SER A 208 -21.35 -8.31 -0.24
N LEU A 209 -20.87 -7.83 0.90
CA LEU A 209 -20.81 -8.59 2.14
C LEU A 209 -22.08 -8.32 2.91
N PRO A 210 -22.91 -9.33 3.23
CA PRO A 210 -24.14 -9.13 4.00
C PRO A 210 -23.83 -8.57 5.38
N MET A 211 -24.14 -7.31 5.60
CA MET A 211 -23.94 -6.65 6.89
C MET A 211 -25.08 -7.00 7.85
N ARG A 212 -24.74 -7.44 9.06
CA ARG A 212 -25.71 -7.72 10.14
C ARG A 212 -25.67 -6.65 11.25
N GLY A 213 -24.73 -5.73 11.17
CA GLY A 213 -24.53 -4.63 12.12
C GLY A 213 -25.40 -3.42 11.81
N LYS A 214 -25.33 -2.41 12.70
CA LYS A 214 -26.00 -1.12 12.54
C LYS A 214 -25.13 -0.04 11.90
N ILE A 215 -23.87 -0.33 11.66
CA ILE A 215 -22.89 0.59 11.09
C ILE A 215 -22.74 0.23 9.61
N GLU A 216 -23.01 1.21 8.78
CA GLU A 216 -22.78 1.15 7.34
C GLU A 216 -21.30 1.48 7.09
N SER A 217 -20.48 0.51 6.71
CA SER A 217 -19.09 0.75 6.25
C SER A 217 -18.61 -0.41 5.41
#